data_097abbceb239c4a262a1229666a7ae83
#
_entry.id   097abbceb239c4a262a1229666a7ae83
#
_cell.length_a   1.000
_cell.length_b   1.000
_cell.length_c   1.000
_cell.angle_alpha   90.00
_cell.angle_beta   90.00
_cell.angle_gamma   90.00
#
_symmetry.space_group_name_H-M   'P 1'
#
loop_
_entity.id
_entity.type
_entity.pdbx_description
1 polymer ?
#
loop_
_entity_poly.entity_id
_entity_poly.type
_entity_poly.pdbx_seq_one_letter_code
_entity_poly.pdbx_strand_id
1 'polypeptide(L)'
;NSLVDDRARDVVHVLKNAGFEAYIVGGAVRDLLVGLRPKDFDVATDATPEQVKHLFRRAFIIGRRFRIVHVVYGRGREHEVIEVTTFRANLDNAAAEQVKGNEKTSKSELAGMKHAVDSSGRVLRDNVWGTQQEDAVRRDFTINAMYYDPETQIVVDYHGGYKDAKKHVIRMIGDAAARYREDPVRIIRAVRFAAKLAPLGFKLDSKTATPLVASQKLLADVPQSRLFDEMLKLLQTGNAQMFACMNPLRE
;
A
#
# COMPACT_ATOMS: atom_id res chain seq x y z
N ASN A 1 -22.30 -3.07 6.79
CA ASN A 1 -22.06 -1.67 7.18
C ASN A 1 -21.66 -1.45 8.64
N SER A 2 -22.05 -2.33 9.56
CA SER A 2 -21.68 -2.24 10.98
C SER A 2 -20.19 -2.52 11.26
N LEU A 3 -19.45 -3.05 10.28
CA LEU A 3 -18.03 -3.37 10.41
C LEU A 3 -17.11 -2.21 9.98
N VAL A 4 -17.65 -1.16 9.37
CA VAL A 4 -16.88 0.02 8.97
C VAL A 4 -16.76 0.97 10.16
N ASP A 5 -15.53 1.38 10.46
CA ASP A 5 -15.25 2.33 11.53
C ASP A 5 -15.88 3.70 11.25
N ASP A 6 -16.54 4.29 12.26
CA ASP A 6 -17.22 5.58 12.12
C ASP A 6 -16.24 6.72 11.80
N ARG A 7 -14.99 6.62 12.25
CA ARG A 7 -13.94 7.60 11.95
C ARG A 7 -13.53 7.55 10.48
N ALA A 8 -13.43 6.36 9.90
CA ALA A 8 -13.17 6.22 8.47
C ALA A 8 -14.34 6.77 7.63
N ARG A 9 -15.59 6.54 8.08
CA ARG A 9 -16.78 7.14 7.47
C ARG A 9 -16.75 8.67 7.55
N ASP A 10 -16.37 9.21 8.70
CA ASP A 10 -16.26 10.66 8.91
C ASP A 10 -15.23 11.27 7.96
N VAL A 11 -14.05 10.67 7.83
CA VAL A 11 -13.02 11.13 6.89
C VAL A 11 -13.54 11.16 5.45
N VAL A 12 -14.18 10.08 5.00
CA VAL A 12 -14.76 10.02 3.65
C VAL A 12 -15.84 11.09 3.47
N HIS A 13 -16.71 11.24 4.46
CA HIS A 13 -17.80 12.22 4.43
C HIS A 13 -17.28 13.67 4.33
N VAL A 14 -16.31 14.04 5.16
CA VAL A 14 -15.69 15.38 5.16
C VAL A 14 -15.03 15.67 3.81
N LEU A 15 -14.28 14.74 3.25
CA LEU A 15 -13.65 14.90 1.95
C LEU A 15 -14.67 15.06 0.82
N LYS A 16 -15.71 14.23 0.79
CA LYS A 16 -16.77 14.31 -0.22
C LYS A 16 -17.55 15.62 -0.13
N ASN A 17 -17.87 16.07 1.08
CA ASN A 17 -18.54 17.36 1.29
C ASN A 17 -17.71 18.56 0.86
N ALA A 18 -16.37 18.42 0.88
CA ALA A 18 -15.45 19.43 0.36
C ALA A 18 -15.28 19.38 -1.16
N GLY A 19 -15.98 18.46 -1.85
CA GLY A 19 -15.96 18.31 -3.31
C GLY A 19 -14.89 17.36 -3.83
N PHE A 20 -14.26 16.57 -2.97
CA PHE A 20 -13.25 15.58 -3.35
C PHE A 20 -13.83 14.18 -3.47
N GLU A 21 -13.19 13.33 -4.26
CA GLU A 21 -13.40 11.89 -4.23
C GLU A 21 -12.75 11.32 -2.96
N ALA A 22 -13.41 10.35 -2.33
CA ALA A 22 -12.84 9.65 -1.19
C ALA A 22 -13.41 8.23 -1.07
N TYR A 23 -12.53 7.27 -0.77
CA TYR A 23 -12.86 5.85 -0.66
C TYR A 23 -12.05 5.20 0.45
N ILE A 24 -12.66 4.24 1.15
CA ILE A 24 -11.90 3.27 1.94
C ILE A 24 -11.18 2.36 0.95
N VAL A 25 -9.91 2.02 1.22
CA VAL A 25 -9.06 1.30 0.27
C VAL A 25 -8.20 0.24 0.96
N GLY A 26 -7.67 -0.68 0.19
CA GLY A 26 -6.65 -1.63 0.64
C GLY A 26 -7.19 -2.80 1.45
N GLY A 27 -6.45 -3.20 2.47
CA GLY A 27 -6.75 -4.39 3.25
C GLY A 27 -8.11 -4.37 3.97
N ALA A 28 -8.61 -3.18 4.32
CA ALA A 28 -9.93 -3.04 4.92
C ALA A 28 -11.05 -3.51 3.99
N VAL A 29 -10.98 -3.16 2.71
CA VAL A 29 -11.99 -3.60 1.72
C VAL A 29 -11.96 -5.12 1.54
N ARG A 30 -10.77 -5.71 1.43
CA ARG A 30 -10.60 -7.17 1.39
C ARG A 30 -11.21 -7.82 2.62
N ASP A 31 -10.88 -7.34 3.82
CA ASP A 31 -11.34 -7.91 5.07
C ASP A 31 -12.87 -7.86 5.17
N LEU A 32 -13.48 -6.72 4.81
CA LEU A 32 -14.94 -6.58 4.76
C LEU A 32 -15.60 -7.58 3.79
N LEU A 33 -14.98 -7.83 2.63
CA LEU A 33 -15.50 -8.77 1.63
C LEU A 33 -15.45 -10.23 2.07
N VAL A 34 -14.52 -10.60 2.94
CA VAL A 34 -14.43 -11.94 3.52
C VAL A 34 -15.08 -12.04 4.90
N GLY A 35 -15.83 -11.02 5.31
CA GLY A 35 -16.62 -11.02 6.55
C GLY A 35 -15.82 -10.76 7.82
N LEU A 36 -14.62 -10.22 7.71
CA LEU A 36 -13.78 -9.84 8.84
C LEU A 36 -13.98 -8.37 9.21
N ARG A 37 -13.76 -8.07 10.48
CA ARG A 37 -13.66 -6.70 10.95
C ARG A 37 -12.24 -6.18 10.73
N PRO A 38 -12.04 -5.15 9.87
CA PRO A 38 -10.72 -4.55 9.68
C PRO A 38 -10.21 -3.92 10.99
N LYS A 39 -8.90 -4.02 11.21
CA LYS A 39 -8.23 -3.35 12.34
C LYS A 39 -7.89 -1.90 12.00
N ASP A 40 -7.41 -1.69 10.78
CA ASP A 40 -6.98 -0.38 10.28
C ASP A 40 -7.79 -0.03 9.04
N PHE A 41 -8.07 1.27 8.87
CA PHE A 41 -8.75 1.80 7.70
C PHE A 41 -7.89 2.86 7.05
N ASP A 42 -7.66 2.69 5.75
CA ASP A 42 -6.99 3.65 4.89
C ASP A 42 -8.02 4.29 3.96
N VAL A 43 -7.85 5.58 3.70
CA VAL A 43 -8.68 6.35 2.77
C VAL A 43 -7.82 6.86 1.63
N ALA A 44 -8.31 6.72 0.40
CA ALA A 44 -7.70 7.28 -0.80
C ALA A 44 -8.61 8.38 -1.38
N THR A 45 -7.99 9.47 -1.85
CA THR A 45 -8.70 10.67 -2.32
C THR A 45 -7.94 11.33 -3.47
N ASP A 46 -8.62 12.19 -4.23
CA ASP A 46 -8.00 13.10 -5.21
C ASP A 46 -7.53 14.42 -4.56
N ALA A 47 -7.87 14.67 -3.30
CA ALA A 47 -7.35 15.81 -2.56
C ALA A 47 -5.84 15.66 -2.30
N THR A 48 -5.07 16.74 -2.48
CA THR A 48 -3.66 16.77 -2.12
C THR A 48 -3.45 16.67 -0.61
N PRO A 49 -2.25 16.25 -0.12
CA PRO A 49 -1.99 16.19 1.32
C PRO A 49 -2.25 17.52 2.03
N GLU A 50 -1.95 18.65 1.39
CA GLU A 50 -2.19 19.98 1.93
C GLU A 50 -3.69 20.27 2.05
N GLN A 51 -4.48 19.92 1.03
CA GLN A 51 -5.94 20.07 1.05
C GLN A 51 -6.57 19.21 2.14
N VAL A 52 -6.13 17.95 2.27
CA VAL A 52 -6.59 17.07 3.37
C VAL A 52 -6.27 17.68 4.73
N LYS A 53 -5.02 18.12 4.93
CA LYS A 53 -4.62 18.75 6.19
C LYS A 53 -5.48 19.96 6.56
N HIS A 54 -5.94 20.70 5.58
CA HIS A 54 -6.77 21.90 5.79
C HIS A 54 -8.19 21.57 6.28
N LEU A 55 -8.69 20.39 5.95
CA LEU A 55 -10.06 19.95 6.28
C LEU A 55 -10.19 19.38 7.68
N PHE A 56 -9.09 18.93 8.30
CA PHE A 56 -9.12 18.25 9.59
C PHE A 56 -8.29 18.99 10.63
N ARG A 57 -8.86 19.15 11.81
CA ARG A 57 -8.21 19.88 12.92
C ARG A 57 -6.91 19.21 13.40
N ARG A 58 -6.86 17.87 13.38
CA ARG A 58 -5.71 17.08 13.83
C ARG A 58 -5.22 16.20 12.70
N ALA A 59 -4.59 16.83 11.71
CA ALA A 59 -4.03 16.16 10.55
C ALA A 59 -2.55 16.52 10.39
N PHE A 60 -1.73 15.51 10.12
CA PHE A 60 -0.28 15.62 10.01
C PHE A 60 0.19 15.01 8.70
N ILE A 61 0.93 15.77 7.91
CA ILE A 61 1.56 15.27 6.68
C ILE A 61 2.84 14.54 7.10
N ILE A 62 2.92 13.26 6.75
CA ILE A 62 4.07 12.40 7.03
C ILE A 62 4.58 11.75 5.75
N GLY A 63 5.73 11.12 5.86
CA GLY A 63 6.36 10.39 4.77
C GLY A 63 7.38 11.21 3.99
N ARG A 64 8.44 10.53 3.58
CA ARG A 64 9.56 11.10 2.82
C ARG A 64 9.45 10.76 1.34
N ARG A 65 9.28 9.48 1.03
CA ARG A 65 9.11 8.97 -0.34
C ARG A 65 7.71 9.26 -0.86
N PHE A 66 6.73 9.01 -0.01
CA PHE A 66 5.31 9.23 -0.27
C PHE A 66 4.76 10.13 0.83
N ARG A 67 4.11 11.22 0.43
CA ARG A 67 3.45 12.11 1.37
C ARG A 67 2.04 11.61 1.61
N ILE A 68 1.73 11.31 2.85
CA ILE A 68 0.41 10.87 3.31
C ILE A 68 -0.03 11.73 4.48
N VAL A 69 -1.31 11.70 4.82
CA VAL A 69 -1.86 12.43 5.94
C VAL A 69 -2.38 11.47 6.98
N HIS A 70 -1.94 11.65 8.21
CA HIS A 70 -2.54 11.00 9.37
C HIS A 70 -3.61 11.91 9.98
N VAL A 71 -4.86 11.49 9.93
CA VAL A 71 -5.97 12.14 10.62
C VAL A 71 -6.17 11.44 11.96
N VAL A 72 -5.99 12.17 13.06
CA VAL A 72 -5.93 11.60 14.41
C VAL A 72 -7.22 11.87 15.17
N TYR A 73 -7.81 10.81 15.70
CA TYR A 73 -9.00 10.81 16.56
C TYR A 73 -8.63 10.37 17.98
N GLY A 74 -9.36 10.87 18.98
CA GLY A 74 -9.10 10.54 20.38
C GLY A 74 -7.97 11.36 21.00
N ARG A 75 -7.59 11.05 22.26
CA ARG A 75 -6.55 11.75 23.02
C ARG A 75 -5.63 10.77 23.75
N GLY A 76 -4.38 11.18 23.94
CA GLY A 76 -3.41 10.44 24.74
C GLY A 76 -3.08 9.07 24.14
N ARG A 77 -3.09 8.03 24.99
CA ARG A 77 -2.77 6.65 24.59
C ARG A 77 -3.87 5.96 23.77
N GLU A 78 -5.09 6.49 23.80
CA GLU A 78 -6.26 5.96 23.09
C GLU A 78 -6.54 6.74 21.80
N HIS A 79 -5.49 7.19 21.11
CA HIS A 79 -5.66 7.82 19.81
C HIS A 79 -5.69 6.78 18.68
N GLU A 80 -6.55 7.03 17.73
CA GLU A 80 -6.68 6.25 16.51
C GLU A 80 -6.31 7.11 15.31
N VAL A 81 -5.72 6.50 14.32
CA VAL A 81 -5.25 7.19 13.12
C VAL A 81 -5.95 6.63 11.89
N ILE A 82 -6.50 7.52 11.08
CA ILE A 82 -6.93 7.18 9.72
C ILE A 82 -5.87 7.73 8.76
N GLU A 83 -5.25 6.84 8.01
CA GLU A 83 -4.27 7.20 6.98
C GLU A 83 -5.00 7.63 5.71
N VAL A 84 -4.68 8.83 5.21
CA VAL A 84 -5.27 9.37 3.98
C VAL A 84 -4.18 9.54 2.94
N THR A 85 -4.34 8.90 1.80
CA THR A 85 -3.42 8.95 0.66
C THR A 85 -4.06 9.65 -0.52
N THR A 86 -3.27 10.45 -1.24
CA THR A 86 -3.69 11.03 -2.51
C THR A 86 -3.46 10.05 -3.65
N PHE A 87 -4.38 9.94 -4.60
CA PHE A 87 -4.19 9.14 -5.80
C PHE A 87 -2.90 9.51 -6.52
N ARG A 88 -2.10 8.52 -6.87
CA ARG A 88 -0.81 8.74 -7.54
C ARG A 88 -0.90 8.41 -9.02
N ALA A 89 -0.21 9.23 -9.84
CA ALA A 89 -0.06 8.96 -11.25
C ALA A 89 0.77 7.68 -11.49
N ASN A 90 0.43 6.95 -12.53
CA ASN A 90 1.25 5.86 -13.03
C ASN A 90 2.25 6.43 -14.03
N LEU A 91 3.47 6.74 -13.58
CA LEU A 91 4.55 7.27 -14.40
C LEU A 91 5.58 6.19 -14.68
N ASP A 92 6.05 6.12 -15.93
CA ASP A 92 7.23 5.35 -16.26
C ASP A 92 8.46 5.95 -15.59
N ASN A 93 9.39 5.11 -15.13
CA ASN A 93 10.65 5.55 -14.52
C ASN A 93 11.49 6.43 -15.47
N ALA A 94 11.26 6.32 -16.79
CA ALA A 94 11.90 7.17 -17.79
C ALA A 94 11.52 8.66 -17.66
N ALA A 95 10.35 8.97 -17.10
CA ALA A 95 9.90 10.35 -16.84
C ALA A 95 10.39 10.89 -15.48
N ALA A 96 11.11 10.08 -14.69
CA ALA A 96 11.61 10.45 -13.39
C ALA A 96 12.95 11.20 -13.49
N GLU A 97 13.16 12.16 -12.60
CA GLU A 97 14.46 12.80 -12.43
C GLU A 97 15.47 11.79 -11.83
N GLN A 98 16.52 11.46 -12.59
CA GLN A 98 17.60 10.61 -12.08
C GLN A 98 18.52 11.42 -11.16
N VAL A 99 18.75 10.88 -9.96
CA VAL A 99 19.67 11.48 -8.99
C VAL A 99 20.81 10.52 -8.63
N LYS A 100 21.98 11.08 -8.43
CA LYS A 100 23.09 10.34 -7.83
C LYS A 100 22.79 10.18 -6.35
N GLY A 101 22.26 9.02 -5.97
CA GLY A 101 21.87 8.78 -4.59
C GLY A 101 21.12 7.46 -4.41
N ASN A 102 20.67 7.25 -3.20
CA ASN A 102 19.87 6.09 -2.80
C ASN A 102 18.75 6.56 -1.84
N GLU A 103 18.04 5.63 -1.24
CA GLU A 103 16.98 5.97 -0.29
C GLU A 103 17.46 6.74 0.96
N LYS A 104 18.77 6.87 1.19
CA LYS A 104 19.37 7.70 2.23
C LYS A 104 19.64 9.14 1.77
N THR A 105 19.42 9.44 0.48
CA THR A 105 19.54 10.79 -0.07
C THR A 105 18.74 11.79 0.75
N SER A 106 19.33 12.93 1.10
CA SER A 106 18.75 13.88 2.04
C SER A 106 17.47 14.55 1.52
N LYS A 107 16.66 15.07 2.44
CA LYS A 107 15.45 15.85 2.07
C LYS A 107 15.79 17.07 1.22
N SER A 108 16.96 17.71 1.46
CA SER A 108 17.41 18.87 0.71
C SER A 108 17.77 18.54 -0.72
N GLU A 109 18.39 17.38 -0.97
CA GLU A 109 18.73 16.93 -2.32
C GLU A 109 17.51 16.55 -3.16
N LEU A 110 16.44 16.10 -2.50
CA LEU A 110 15.16 15.77 -3.15
C LEU A 110 14.17 16.96 -3.13
N ALA A 111 14.57 18.11 -2.59
CA ALA A 111 13.71 19.29 -2.51
C ALA A 111 13.29 19.77 -3.90
N GLY A 112 12.00 19.98 -4.10
CA GLY A 112 11.44 20.41 -5.39
C GLY A 112 11.15 19.30 -6.40
N MET A 113 11.73 18.10 -6.25
CA MET A 113 11.45 16.96 -7.13
C MET A 113 10.11 16.33 -6.77
N LYS A 114 9.27 16.04 -7.75
CA LYS A 114 8.00 15.34 -7.57
C LYS A 114 8.17 13.82 -7.75
N HIS A 115 8.97 13.43 -8.73
CA HIS A 115 9.31 12.04 -9.02
C HIS A 115 10.82 11.91 -9.22
N ALA A 116 11.48 11.07 -8.43
CA ALA A 116 12.92 10.86 -8.50
C ALA A 116 13.26 9.37 -8.34
N VAL A 117 14.22 8.91 -9.13
CA VAL A 117 14.77 7.55 -9.09
C VAL A 117 16.29 7.59 -8.95
N ASP A 118 16.88 6.53 -8.39
CA ASP A 118 18.33 6.34 -8.40
C ASP A 118 18.81 5.73 -9.73
N SER A 119 20.11 5.53 -9.86
CA SER A 119 20.73 4.96 -11.06
C SER A 119 20.28 3.54 -11.40
N SER A 120 19.68 2.81 -10.45
CA SER A 120 19.11 1.46 -10.65
C SER A 120 17.63 1.49 -11.04
N GLY A 121 17.00 2.67 -11.13
CA GLY A 121 15.58 2.86 -11.39
C GLY A 121 14.69 2.72 -10.14
N ARG A 122 15.28 2.70 -8.95
CA ARG A 122 14.53 2.65 -7.70
C ARG A 122 13.89 4.00 -7.40
N VAL A 123 12.61 4.01 -7.07
CA VAL A 123 11.86 5.22 -6.75
C VAL A 123 12.29 5.79 -5.39
N LEU A 124 12.82 7.01 -5.39
CA LEU A 124 13.23 7.77 -4.20
C LEU A 124 12.16 8.75 -3.75
N ARG A 125 11.40 9.31 -4.69
CA ARG A 125 10.29 10.21 -4.44
C ARG A 125 9.21 10.04 -5.49
N ASP A 126 7.96 10.00 -5.03
CA ASP A 126 6.80 9.81 -5.89
C ASP A 126 5.58 10.54 -5.31
N ASN A 127 5.48 11.82 -5.66
CA ASN A 127 4.39 12.70 -5.26
C ASN A 127 3.72 13.33 -6.50
N VAL A 128 3.61 12.57 -7.58
CA VAL A 128 2.84 12.96 -8.75
C VAL A 128 1.45 12.36 -8.62
N TRP A 129 0.45 13.26 -8.60
CA TRP A 129 -0.94 12.88 -8.38
C TRP A 129 -1.62 12.47 -9.68
N GLY A 130 -2.54 11.56 -9.58
CA GLY A 130 -3.23 10.97 -10.72
C GLY A 130 -4.69 10.62 -10.44
N THR A 131 -5.24 9.79 -11.32
CA THR A 131 -6.60 9.28 -11.20
C THR A 131 -6.66 8.07 -10.27
N GLN A 132 -7.86 7.71 -9.83
CA GLN A 132 -8.09 6.48 -9.06
C GLN A 132 -7.60 5.23 -9.81
N GLN A 133 -7.81 5.16 -11.12
CA GLN A 133 -7.36 4.04 -11.95
C GLN A 133 -5.84 3.94 -12.01
N GLU A 134 -5.14 5.06 -12.16
CA GLU A 134 -3.68 5.11 -12.10
C GLU A 134 -3.14 4.69 -10.74
N ASP A 135 -3.79 5.13 -9.66
CA ASP A 135 -3.44 4.73 -8.28
C ASP A 135 -3.61 3.22 -8.08
N ALA A 136 -4.66 2.62 -8.62
CA ALA A 136 -4.91 1.19 -8.54
C ALA A 136 -3.82 0.36 -9.21
N VAL A 137 -3.36 0.76 -10.40
CA VAL A 137 -2.29 0.07 -11.15
C VAL A 137 -0.99 -0.02 -10.36
N ARG A 138 -0.71 0.97 -9.51
CA ARG A 138 0.54 1.08 -8.75
C ARG A 138 0.56 0.25 -7.47
N ARG A 139 -0.60 -0.26 -7.03
CA ARG A 139 -0.71 -1.12 -5.84
C ARG A 139 -0.08 -2.48 -6.10
N ASP A 140 0.19 -3.21 -5.02
CA ASP A 140 0.87 -4.52 -5.11
C ASP A 140 -0.08 -5.64 -5.56
N PHE A 141 -1.09 -5.97 -4.75
CA PHE A 141 -1.97 -7.11 -4.99
C PHE A 141 -3.39 -6.67 -5.34
N THR A 142 -4.06 -7.46 -6.19
CA THR A 142 -5.43 -7.19 -6.63
C THR A 142 -6.39 -7.03 -5.46
N ILE A 143 -6.26 -7.87 -4.43
CA ILE A 143 -7.10 -7.85 -3.22
C ILE A 143 -6.90 -6.62 -2.34
N ASN A 144 -5.83 -5.85 -2.55
CA ASN A 144 -5.53 -4.60 -1.85
C ASN A 144 -5.75 -3.36 -2.73
N ALA A 145 -6.30 -3.53 -3.93
CA ALA A 145 -6.50 -2.46 -4.91
C ALA A 145 -7.99 -2.22 -5.23
N MET A 146 -8.83 -2.37 -4.25
CA MET A 146 -10.27 -2.08 -4.33
C MET A 146 -10.58 -0.84 -3.51
N TYR A 147 -11.55 -0.05 -4.01
CA TYR A 147 -11.99 1.23 -3.43
C TYR A 147 -13.46 1.12 -3.05
N TYR A 148 -13.77 1.36 -1.79
CA TYR A 148 -15.11 1.25 -1.27
C TYR A 148 -15.65 2.61 -0.81
N ASP A 149 -16.76 3.02 -1.37
CA ASP A 149 -17.53 4.18 -0.90
C ASP A 149 -18.56 3.73 0.15
N PRO A 150 -18.37 4.06 1.44
CA PRO A 150 -19.28 3.63 2.49
C PRO A 150 -20.65 4.34 2.43
N GLU A 151 -20.78 5.46 1.72
CA GLU A 151 -22.05 6.17 1.56
C GLU A 151 -22.94 5.52 0.50
N THR A 152 -22.38 5.22 -0.68
CA THR A 152 -23.09 4.57 -1.78
C THR A 152 -23.05 3.03 -1.72
N GLN A 153 -22.16 2.48 -0.90
CA GLN A 153 -21.89 1.04 -0.76
C GLN A 153 -21.38 0.39 -2.06
N ILE A 154 -20.73 1.16 -2.91
CA ILE A 154 -20.14 0.70 -4.17
C ILE A 154 -18.67 0.38 -3.97
N VAL A 155 -18.23 -0.76 -4.53
CA VAL A 155 -16.82 -1.14 -4.65
C VAL A 155 -16.36 -0.91 -6.08
N VAL A 156 -15.29 -0.13 -6.26
CA VAL A 156 -14.62 0.05 -7.55
C VAL A 156 -13.41 -0.88 -7.60
N ASP A 157 -13.36 -1.72 -8.62
CA ASP A 157 -12.37 -2.80 -8.77
C ASP A 157 -11.86 -2.87 -10.21
N TYR A 158 -10.65 -2.36 -10.45
CA TYR A 158 -10.04 -2.33 -11.78
C TYR A 158 -9.28 -3.61 -12.15
N HIS A 159 -8.88 -4.42 -11.18
CA HIS A 159 -7.94 -5.52 -11.37
C HIS A 159 -8.47 -6.90 -10.96
N GLY A 160 -9.75 -7.01 -10.70
CA GLY A 160 -10.38 -8.28 -10.32
C GLY A 160 -10.12 -8.70 -8.88
N GLY A 161 -9.85 -7.77 -7.99
CA GLY A 161 -9.59 -8.04 -6.57
C GLY A 161 -10.78 -8.67 -5.86
N TYR A 162 -12.00 -8.31 -6.22
CA TYR A 162 -13.21 -8.95 -5.68
C TYR A 162 -13.24 -10.46 -5.98
N LYS A 163 -12.97 -10.83 -7.24
CA LYS A 163 -12.93 -12.23 -7.67
C LYS A 163 -11.81 -12.99 -6.97
N ASP A 164 -10.63 -12.39 -6.87
CA ASP A 164 -9.48 -12.98 -6.19
C ASP A 164 -9.74 -13.13 -4.68
N ALA A 165 -10.36 -12.15 -4.02
CA ALA A 165 -10.75 -12.25 -2.63
C ALA A 165 -11.74 -13.40 -2.39
N LYS A 166 -12.75 -13.56 -3.25
CA LYS A 166 -13.71 -14.67 -3.18
C LYS A 166 -13.08 -16.03 -3.43
N LYS A 167 -12.05 -16.10 -4.26
CA LYS A 167 -11.30 -17.33 -4.57
C LYS A 167 -10.12 -17.56 -3.62
N HIS A 168 -9.89 -16.65 -2.70
CA HIS A 168 -8.76 -16.68 -1.76
C HIS A 168 -7.39 -16.73 -2.47
N VAL A 169 -7.23 -15.88 -3.48
CA VAL A 169 -6.01 -15.77 -4.28
C VAL A 169 -5.30 -14.46 -3.99
N ILE A 170 -3.99 -14.51 -3.75
CA ILE A 170 -3.10 -13.36 -3.67
C ILE A 170 -2.37 -13.25 -5.01
N ARG A 171 -2.70 -12.21 -5.79
CA ARG A 171 -2.18 -11.99 -7.13
C ARG A 171 -1.54 -10.61 -7.24
N MET A 172 -0.29 -10.56 -7.71
CA MET A 172 0.38 -9.30 -8.07
C MET A 172 -0.33 -8.65 -9.26
N ILE A 173 -0.52 -7.33 -9.21
CA ILE A 173 -0.99 -6.54 -10.35
C ILE A 173 0.16 -6.38 -11.33
N GLY A 174 -0.07 -6.74 -12.60
CA GLY A 174 0.95 -6.68 -13.64
C GLY A 174 1.93 -7.85 -13.61
N ASP A 175 3.11 -7.68 -14.23
CA ASP A 175 4.17 -8.68 -14.24
C ASP A 175 4.91 -8.71 -12.90
N ALA A 176 4.83 -9.83 -12.19
CA ALA A 176 5.37 -9.94 -10.83
C ALA A 176 6.89 -9.71 -10.80
N ALA A 177 7.65 -10.26 -11.75
CA ALA A 177 9.10 -10.09 -11.79
C ALA A 177 9.49 -8.61 -11.97
N ALA A 178 8.80 -7.87 -12.85
CA ALA A 178 9.00 -6.45 -13.05
C ALA A 178 8.65 -5.66 -11.77
N ARG A 179 7.55 -6.00 -11.14
CA ARG A 179 7.07 -5.34 -9.91
C ARG A 179 8.01 -5.55 -8.72
N TYR A 180 8.64 -6.72 -8.61
CA TYR A 180 9.67 -6.98 -7.60
C TYR A 180 10.95 -6.18 -7.86
N ARG A 181 11.31 -5.92 -9.12
CA ARG A 181 12.45 -5.04 -9.47
C ARG A 181 12.17 -3.59 -9.15
N GLU A 182 10.96 -3.09 -9.42
CA GLU A 182 10.56 -1.70 -9.11
C GLU A 182 10.65 -1.40 -7.61
N ASP A 183 10.15 -2.30 -6.78
CA ASP A 183 10.20 -2.18 -5.32
C ASP A 183 10.38 -3.56 -4.68
N PRO A 184 11.62 -3.96 -4.36
CA PRO A 184 11.93 -5.27 -3.80
C PRO A 184 11.25 -5.59 -2.46
N VAL A 185 10.78 -4.59 -1.72
CA VAL A 185 9.97 -4.80 -0.51
C VAL A 185 8.69 -5.59 -0.82
N ARG A 186 8.18 -5.52 -2.05
CA ARG A 186 7.04 -6.32 -2.48
C ARG A 186 7.27 -7.84 -2.35
N ILE A 187 8.51 -8.29 -2.41
CA ILE A 187 8.89 -9.70 -2.19
C ILE A 187 8.50 -10.11 -0.76
N ILE A 188 8.91 -9.32 0.22
CA ILE A 188 8.59 -9.61 1.63
C ILE A 188 7.10 -9.41 1.89
N ARG A 189 6.49 -8.41 1.27
CA ARG A 189 5.04 -8.20 1.36
C ARG A 189 4.26 -9.39 0.82
N ALA A 190 4.70 -10.02 -0.28
CA ALA A 190 4.07 -11.23 -0.81
C ALA A 190 4.11 -12.37 0.21
N VAL A 191 5.25 -12.60 0.84
CA VAL A 191 5.41 -13.60 1.90
C VAL A 191 4.56 -13.26 3.12
N ARG A 192 4.59 -12.00 3.55
CA ARG A 192 3.81 -11.54 4.69
C ARG A 192 2.31 -11.71 4.49
N PHE A 193 1.79 -11.35 3.33
CA PHE A 193 0.36 -11.53 3.04
C PHE A 193 -0.02 -13.00 2.89
N ALA A 194 0.86 -13.81 2.31
CA ALA A 194 0.65 -15.26 2.28
C ALA A 194 0.56 -15.84 3.70
N ALA A 195 1.47 -15.44 4.60
CA ALA A 195 1.46 -15.87 6.01
C ALA A 195 0.22 -15.34 6.77
N LYS A 196 -0.07 -14.05 6.62
CA LYS A 196 -1.20 -13.38 7.30
C LYS A 196 -2.55 -13.98 6.90
N LEU A 197 -2.72 -14.30 5.63
CA LEU A 197 -3.99 -14.73 5.07
C LEU A 197 -4.11 -16.26 4.92
N ALA A 198 -3.05 -17.01 5.25
CA ALA A 198 -3.06 -18.47 5.20
C ALA A 198 -4.18 -19.10 6.08
N PRO A 199 -4.46 -18.62 7.32
CA PRO A 199 -5.56 -19.14 8.12
C PRO A 199 -6.94 -18.99 7.47
N LEU A 200 -7.08 -18.05 6.53
CA LEU A 200 -8.31 -17.83 5.75
C LEU A 200 -8.34 -18.64 4.45
N GLY A 201 -7.31 -19.45 4.19
CA GLY A 201 -7.21 -20.27 2.98
C GLY A 201 -6.67 -19.54 1.75
N PHE A 202 -6.12 -18.33 1.89
CA PHE A 202 -5.50 -17.62 0.79
C PHE A 202 -4.17 -18.26 0.38
N LYS A 203 -3.91 -18.27 -0.93
CA LYS A 203 -2.68 -18.78 -1.53
C LYS A 203 -2.16 -17.80 -2.59
N LEU A 204 -0.84 -17.74 -2.72
CA LEU A 204 -0.21 -17.01 -3.82
C LEU A 204 -0.56 -17.64 -5.17
N ASP A 205 -0.93 -16.80 -6.13
CA ASP A 205 -1.01 -17.18 -7.53
C ASP A 205 0.37 -17.64 -8.04
N SER A 206 0.40 -18.63 -8.92
CA SER A 206 1.65 -19.21 -9.41
C SER A 206 2.56 -18.19 -10.10
N LYS A 207 1.99 -17.29 -10.90
CA LYS A 207 2.75 -16.21 -11.57
C LYS A 207 3.32 -15.17 -10.60
N THR A 208 2.71 -15.04 -9.42
CA THR A 208 3.21 -14.20 -8.33
C THR A 208 4.29 -14.91 -7.51
N ALA A 209 4.14 -16.21 -7.29
CA ALA A 209 5.04 -17.01 -6.47
C ALA A 209 6.34 -17.38 -7.21
N THR A 210 6.25 -17.80 -8.47
CA THR A 210 7.40 -18.31 -9.25
C THR A 210 8.59 -17.33 -9.28
N PRO A 211 8.42 -16.01 -9.50
CA PRO A 211 9.55 -15.08 -9.54
C PRO A 211 10.16 -14.77 -8.16
N LEU A 212 9.54 -15.15 -7.04
CA LEU A 212 10.01 -14.77 -5.70
C LEU A 212 11.44 -15.25 -5.44
N VAL A 213 11.72 -16.51 -5.72
CA VAL A 213 13.05 -17.11 -5.49
C VAL A 213 14.13 -16.42 -6.32
N ALA A 214 13.88 -16.23 -7.61
CA ALA A 214 14.81 -15.56 -8.51
C ALA A 214 15.06 -14.09 -8.12
N SER A 215 14.08 -13.43 -7.50
CA SER A 215 14.12 -12.03 -7.10
C SER A 215 14.76 -11.79 -5.72
N GLN A 216 15.08 -12.83 -4.96
CA GLN A 216 15.63 -12.70 -3.58
C GLN A 216 16.89 -11.81 -3.50
N LYS A 217 17.74 -11.85 -4.52
CA LYS A 217 18.97 -11.02 -4.57
C LYS A 217 18.68 -9.53 -4.48
N LEU A 218 17.50 -9.09 -4.93
CA LEU A 218 17.09 -7.68 -4.88
C LEU A 218 16.87 -7.17 -3.46
N LEU A 219 16.67 -8.07 -2.49
CA LEU A 219 16.49 -7.70 -1.08
C LEU A 219 17.74 -7.09 -0.44
N ALA A 220 18.93 -7.40 -0.96
CA ALA A 220 20.18 -6.82 -0.49
C ALA A 220 20.23 -5.29 -0.64
N ASP A 221 19.49 -4.75 -1.61
CA ASP A 221 19.43 -3.32 -1.90
C ASP A 221 18.32 -2.58 -1.15
N VAL A 222 17.50 -3.28 -0.36
CA VAL A 222 16.43 -2.68 0.44
C VAL A 222 17.01 -2.02 1.70
N PRO A 223 16.60 -0.78 2.05
CA PRO A 223 16.99 -0.19 3.31
C PRO A 223 16.62 -1.05 4.50
N GLN A 224 17.55 -1.22 5.43
CA GLN A 224 17.35 -2.08 6.60
C GLN A 224 16.09 -1.71 7.41
N SER A 225 15.75 -0.42 7.51
CA SER A 225 14.56 0.04 8.23
C SER A 225 13.26 -0.49 7.60
N ARG A 226 13.15 -0.42 6.26
CA ARG A 226 11.97 -0.93 5.53
C ARG A 226 11.89 -2.46 5.62
N LEU A 227 13.04 -3.11 5.50
CA LEU A 227 13.15 -4.56 5.65
C LEU A 227 12.71 -4.99 7.05
N PHE A 228 13.19 -4.31 8.08
CA PHE A 228 12.87 -4.59 9.47
C PHE A 228 11.37 -4.39 9.76
N ASP A 229 10.76 -3.31 9.28
CA ASP A 229 9.33 -3.04 9.47
C ASP A 229 8.45 -4.15 8.87
N GLU A 230 8.75 -4.59 7.65
CA GLU A 230 8.00 -5.68 7.01
C GLU A 230 8.28 -7.04 7.69
N MET A 231 9.50 -7.26 8.15
CA MET A 231 9.86 -8.47 8.91
C MET A 231 9.13 -8.55 10.24
N LEU A 232 9.04 -7.45 10.99
CA LEU A 232 8.26 -7.39 12.23
C LEU A 232 6.79 -7.73 11.97
N LYS A 233 6.20 -7.13 10.94
CA LYS A 233 4.81 -7.42 10.55
C LYS A 233 4.61 -8.89 10.18
N LEU A 234 5.60 -9.50 9.52
CA LEU A 234 5.57 -10.92 9.18
C LEU A 234 5.63 -11.80 10.43
N LEU A 235 6.54 -11.51 11.36
CA LEU A 235 6.65 -12.24 12.63
C LEU A 235 5.37 -12.14 13.46
N GLN A 236 4.72 -10.98 13.46
CA GLN A 236 3.44 -10.74 14.14
C GLN A 236 2.28 -11.58 13.57
N THR A 237 2.40 -12.14 12.38
CA THR A 237 1.38 -13.04 11.83
C THR A 237 1.28 -14.37 12.57
N GLY A 238 2.30 -14.75 13.36
CA GLY A 238 2.41 -16.05 14.02
C GLY A 238 2.72 -17.23 13.08
N ASN A 239 2.81 -16.99 11.77
CA ASN A 239 3.02 -18.00 10.72
C ASN A 239 4.41 -17.89 10.08
N ALA A 240 5.43 -17.58 10.86
CA ALA A 240 6.82 -17.43 10.38
C ALA A 240 7.38 -18.70 9.69
N GLN A 241 6.72 -19.84 9.83
CA GLN A 241 7.07 -21.08 9.13
C GLN A 241 7.03 -20.95 7.60
N MET A 242 6.27 -19.99 7.06
CA MET A 242 6.29 -19.72 5.62
C MET A 242 7.64 -19.14 5.14
N PHE A 243 8.48 -18.64 6.05
CA PHE A 243 9.87 -18.31 5.75
C PHE A 243 10.70 -19.53 5.36
N ALA A 244 10.41 -20.69 5.95
CA ALA A 244 11.12 -21.92 5.65
C ALA A 244 10.91 -22.38 4.19
N CYS A 245 9.78 -22.04 3.59
CA CYS A 245 9.48 -22.35 2.19
C CYS A 245 10.26 -21.48 1.20
N MET A 246 10.84 -20.38 1.66
CA MET A 246 11.68 -19.49 0.85
C MET A 246 13.18 -19.74 1.02
N ASN A 247 13.58 -20.69 1.85
CA ASN A 247 15.00 -21.01 2.05
C ASN A 247 15.44 -22.08 1.04
N PRO A 248 16.25 -21.72 0.00
CA PRO A 248 16.77 -22.66 -0.97
C PRO A 248 17.85 -23.62 -0.40
N LEU A 249 18.14 -23.55 0.91
CA LEU A 249 19.14 -24.35 1.59
C LEU A 249 18.57 -25.58 2.31
N ARG A 250 17.34 -25.97 2.02
CA ARG A 250 16.79 -27.28 2.39
C ARG A 250 16.76 -28.19 1.17
N GLU A 251 17.89 -28.65 0.77
CA GLU A 251 18.13 -29.98 0.22
C GLU A 251 18.98 -30.78 1.20
#